data_e34254bb670d697c40b01d6b3b17dd79
#
_entry.id   e34254bb670d697c40b01d6b3b17dd79
#
_cell.length_a   1.000
_cell.length_b   1.000
_cell.length_c   1.000
_cell.angle_alpha   90.00
_cell.angle_beta   90.00
_cell.angle_gamma   90.00
#
_symmetry.space_group_name_H-M   'P 1'
#
loop_
_entity.id
_entity.type
_entity.pdbx_description
1 polymer ?
#
loop_
_entity_poly.entity_id
_entity_poly.type
_entity_poly.pdbx_seq_one_letter_code
_entity_poly.pdbx_strand_id
1 'polypeptide(L)'
;MNNFEFYTPTHVYFGRGQEEKVGEIVKGYGFQKVLVHFGGGSARKSGLLDKIEAQLTENGIEFVELGGVQANPVLSMVRKGIEVCREEKVDLILAVGGGSVIDSSKAIADGYANPDVDVWDLISQKVKLTKSTPVATVLTLAASGSEMSNSAVITNEDGMLKRGYGSPYHRPVFSIMNPELTFSVSKYQTACGAVDIMMHTLERYFCLNTDNDLTDRIAEGLLTAVIRAGRIAVEHPDDYEARATLMWAGSLSHNDITGSGRQYMMQVHQTEHELSGYDDKIAHGAGLAVIWPAWARFQAKNAPERFAQYAVRVWGCEMNFQNPLETALEGIDRTQAYFASLGMPTRLREFGIPEEACEVIAENTTFHGKRILPDYQDLDKPEILEILKACY
;
A
#
# COMPACT_ATOMS: atom_id res chain seq x y z
N MET A 1 8.33 22.03 -10.54
CA MET A 1 7.16 21.53 -9.77
C MET A 1 5.92 21.73 -10.63
N ASN A 2 5.15 20.66 -10.91
CA ASN A 2 3.88 20.76 -11.63
C ASN A 2 2.78 21.34 -10.73
N ASN A 3 1.69 21.82 -11.34
CA ASN A 3 0.47 22.18 -10.58
C ASN A 3 -0.11 20.91 -9.94
N PHE A 4 -0.56 21.00 -8.70
CA PHE A 4 -1.17 19.90 -7.98
C PHE A 4 -2.27 20.38 -7.04
N GLU A 5 -3.15 19.47 -6.67
CA GLU A 5 -4.08 19.59 -5.56
C GLU A 5 -3.64 18.63 -4.45
N PHE A 6 -3.63 19.10 -3.21
CA PHE A 6 -3.32 18.26 -2.05
C PHE A 6 -4.53 18.25 -1.12
N TYR A 7 -5.15 17.07 -0.99
CA TYR A 7 -6.34 16.88 -0.18
C TYR A 7 -6.21 15.59 0.65
N THR A 8 -6.00 15.71 1.95
CA THR A 8 -5.86 14.58 2.88
C THR A 8 -6.68 14.84 4.16
N PRO A 9 -8.03 14.68 4.08
CA PRO A 9 -8.96 15.09 5.12
C PRO A 9 -9.02 14.13 6.30
N THR A 10 -8.36 12.97 6.24
CA THR A 10 -8.43 11.94 7.29
C THR A 10 -7.95 12.49 8.63
N HIS A 11 -8.82 12.43 9.65
CA HIS A 11 -8.44 12.78 11.01
C HIS A 11 -7.69 11.60 11.65
N VAL A 12 -6.43 11.80 12.02
CA VAL A 12 -5.58 10.76 12.59
C VAL A 12 -5.54 10.86 14.11
N TYR A 13 -5.89 9.78 14.78
CA TYR A 13 -5.74 9.58 16.23
C TYR A 13 -4.55 8.65 16.44
N PHE A 14 -3.38 9.21 16.73
CA PHE A 14 -2.13 8.47 16.81
C PHE A 14 -1.62 8.34 18.25
N GLY A 15 -1.16 7.13 18.62
CA GLY A 15 -0.48 6.88 19.88
C GLY A 15 -1.10 5.74 20.69
N ARG A 16 -0.52 5.50 21.87
CA ARG A 16 -0.92 4.43 22.79
C ARG A 16 -2.38 4.60 23.24
N GLY A 17 -3.13 3.50 23.22
CA GLY A 17 -4.49 3.45 23.74
C GLY A 17 -5.52 4.25 22.93
N GLN A 18 -5.21 4.73 21.73
CA GLN A 18 -6.18 5.50 20.93
C GLN A 18 -7.36 4.63 20.48
N GLU A 19 -7.19 3.33 20.33
CA GLU A 19 -8.25 2.37 20.04
C GLU A 19 -9.28 2.24 21.17
N GLU A 20 -8.93 2.66 22.38
CA GLU A 20 -9.82 2.67 23.54
C GLU A 20 -10.86 3.80 23.49
N LYS A 21 -10.78 4.67 22.47
CA LYS A 21 -11.70 5.79 22.26
C LYS A 21 -12.61 5.61 21.06
N VAL A 22 -12.56 4.44 20.39
CA VAL A 22 -13.27 4.23 19.12
C VAL A 22 -14.76 4.53 19.23
N GLY A 23 -15.42 4.11 20.32
CA GLY A 23 -16.85 4.36 20.55
C GLY A 23 -17.17 5.85 20.68
N GLU A 24 -16.38 6.60 21.46
CA GLU A 24 -16.53 8.06 21.61
C GLU A 24 -16.31 8.79 20.29
N ILE A 25 -15.29 8.37 19.52
CA ILE A 25 -14.95 8.98 18.21
C ILE A 25 -16.10 8.74 17.24
N VAL A 26 -16.56 7.50 17.07
CA VAL A 26 -17.68 7.15 16.18
C VAL A 26 -18.93 7.96 16.52
N LYS A 27 -19.27 8.05 17.83
CA LYS A 27 -20.38 8.84 18.32
C LYS A 27 -20.20 10.33 18.03
N GLY A 28 -18.97 10.85 18.20
CA GLY A 28 -18.64 12.26 17.94
C GLY A 28 -18.84 12.66 16.49
N TYR A 29 -18.67 11.73 15.53
CA TYR A 29 -19.00 11.92 14.13
C TYR A 29 -20.49 11.76 13.81
N GLY A 30 -21.30 11.30 14.76
CA GLY A 30 -22.76 11.15 14.61
C GLY A 30 -23.21 9.85 13.98
N PHE A 31 -22.32 8.87 13.80
CA PHE A 31 -22.68 7.56 13.28
C PHE A 31 -23.43 6.72 14.32
N GLN A 32 -24.37 5.92 13.87
CA GLN A 32 -25.29 5.16 14.73
C GLN A 32 -25.22 3.66 14.52
N LYS A 33 -24.90 3.20 13.30
CA LYS A 33 -24.81 1.79 12.96
C LYS A 33 -23.59 1.48 12.08
N VAL A 34 -22.72 0.61 12.57
CA VAL A 34 -21.38 0.37 12.02
C VAL A 34 -21.27 -1.06 11.47
N LEU A 35 -20.70 -1.22 10.26
CA LEU A 35 -20.12 -2.49 9.85
C LEU A 35 -18.70 -2.59 10.38
N VAL A 36 -18.42 -3.49 11.33
CA VAL A 36 -17.06 -3.82 11.76
C VAL A 36 -16.50 -4.87 10.79
N HIS A 37 -15.60 -4.44 9.90
CA HIS A 37 -14.99 -5.30 8.89
C HIS A 37 -13.55 -5.65 9.24
N PHE A 38 -13.18 -6.95 9.21
CA PHE A 38 -11.88 -7.41 9.69
C PHE A 38 -11.36 -8.64 8.95
N GLY A 39 -10.06 -8.98 9.17
CA GLY A 39 -9.38 -10.08 8.51
C GLY A 39 -9.65 -11.47 9.11
N GLY A 40 -8.70 -12.38 8.98
CA GLY A 40 -8.83 -13.81 9.29
C GLY A 40 -8.79 -14.20 10.77
N GLY A 41 -8.83 -13.25 11.72
CA GLY A 41 -8.99 -13.55 13.14
C GLY A 41 -7.89 -13.11 14.09
N SER A 42 -6.82 -12.45 13.62
CA SER A 42 -5.78 -11.90 14.52
C SER A 42 -6.33 -10.84 15.47
N ALA A 43 -7.19 -9.93 14.98
CA ALA A 43 -7.84 -8.92 15.77
C ALA A 43 -8.81 -9.51 16.82
N ARG A 44 -9.46 -10.64 16.52
CA ARG A 44 -10.29 -11.37 17.48
C ARG A 44 -9.41 -12.05 18.55
N LYS A 45 -8.35 -12.75 18.13
CA LYS A 45 -7.44 -13.46 19.05
C LYS A 45 -6.70 -12.53 20.00
N SER A 46 -6.41 -11.31 19.59
CA SER A 46 -5.78 -10.29 20.46
C SER A 46 -6.75 -9.62 21.43
N GLY A 47 -8.06 -9.88 21.30
CA GLY A 47 -9.11 -9.19 22.09
C GLY A 47 -9.42 -7.78 21.61
N LEU A 48 -8.83 -7.33 20.49
CA LEU A 48 -9.06 -5.98 19.94
C LEU A 48 -10.52 -5.79 19.51
N LEU A 49 -11.11 -6.78 18.82
CA LEU A 49 -12.51 -6.70 18.39
C LEU A 49 -13.45 -6.63 19.58
N ASP A 50 -13.23 -7.46 20.60
CA ASP A 50 -14.08 -7.48 21.82
C ASP A 50 -14.05 -6.10 22.53
N LYS A 51 -12.87 -5.44 22.55
CA LYS A 51 -12.75 -4.07 23.08
C LYS A 51 -13.54 -3.06 22.24
N ILE A 52 -13.42 -3.11 20.91
CA ILE A 52 -14.12 -2.21 19.98
C ILE A 52 -15.64 -2.39 20.13
N GLU A 53 -16.13 -3.62 20.12
CA GLU A 53 -17.56 -3.96 20.26
C GLU A 53 -18.13 -3.48 21.58
N ALA A 54 -17.40 -3.67 22.71
CA ALA A 54 -17.80 -3.15 24.01
C ALA A 54 -17.94 -1.62 23.98
N GLN A 55 -16.98 -0.90 23.40
CA GLN A 55 -17.02 0.56 23.31
C GLN A 55 -18.15 1.07 22.41
N LEU A 56 -18.43 0.41 21.29
CA LEU A 56 -19.57 0.75 20.44
C LEU A 56 -20.87 0.60 21.22
N THR A 57 -21.03 -0.53 21.94
CA THR A 57 -22.20 -0.81 22.78
C THR A 57 -22.37 0.21 23.90
N GLU A 58 -21.29 0.53 24.63
CA GLU A 58 -21.28 1.50 25.73
C GLU A 58 -21.66 2.91 25.26
N ASN A 59 -21.36 3.24 24.02
CA ASN A 59 -21.72 4.52 23.40
C ASN A 59 -23.09 4.52 22.71
N GLY A 60 -23.82 3.40 22.74
CA GLY A 60 -25.16 3.25 22.17
C GLY A 60 -25.13 3.14 20.63
N ILE A 61 -24.04 2.62 20.05
CA ILE A 61 -23.85 2.44 18.62
C ILE A 61 -24.14 0.98 18.29
N GLU A 62 -25.05 0.76 17.35
CA GLU A 62 -25.32 -0.57 16.82
C GLU A 62 -24.19 -1.00 15.88
N PHE A 63 -23.89 -2.29 15.83
CA PHE A 63 -22.90 -2.81 14.89
C PHE A 63 -23.25 -4.19 14.39
N VAL A 64 -22.71 -4.51 13.24
CA VAL A 64 -22.70 -5.86 12.64
C VAL A 64 -21.29 -6.20 12.22
N GLU A 65 -20.96 -7.48 12.16
CA GLU A 65 -19.61 -7.96 11.86
C GLU A 65 -19.53 -8.64 10.51
N LEU A 66 -18.43 -8.40 9.81
CA LEU A 66 -18.04 -9.15 8.64
C LEU A 66 -16.53 -9.42 8.66
N GLY A 67 -16.14 -10.60 9.05
CA GLY A 67 -14.75 -11.06 9.06
C GLY A 67 -14.40 -11.90 7.84
N GLY A 68 -13.10 -12.28 7.76
CA GLY A 68 -12.60 -13.22 6.77
C GLY A 68 -11.90 -12.58 5.57
N VAL A 69 -11.55 -11.30 5.63
CA VAL A 69 -10.71 -10.68 4.58
C VAL A 69 -9.34 -11.35 4.57
N GLN A 70 -8.95 -11.83 3.40
CA GLN A 70 -7.63 -12.40 3.14
C GLN A 70 -6.66 -11.35 2.58
N ALA A 71 -5.37 -11.67 2.55
CA ALA A 71 -4.41 -10.90 1.78
C ALA A 71 -4.84 -10.89 0.30
N ASN A 72 -4.60 -9.78 -0.42
CA ASN A 72 -5.17 -9.57 -1.76
C ASN A 72 -6.71 -9.70 -1.73
N PRO A 73 -7.45 -8.68 -1.22
CA PRO A 73 -8.88 -8.79 -0.98
C PRO A 73 -9.66 -9.04 -2.26
N VAL A 74 -10.65 -9.91 -2.18
CA VAL A 74 -11.37 -10.46 -3.34
C VAL A 74 -12.74 -9.83 -3.52
N LEU A 75 -13.19 -9.80 -4.78
CA LEU A 75 -14.47 -9.19 -5.17
C LEU A 75 -15.68 -9.88 -4.55
N SER A 76 -15.65 -11.20 -4.36
CA SER A 76 -16.73 -11.95 -3.71
C SER A 76 -16.97 -11.48 -2.26
N MET A 77 -15.91 -11.19 -1.49
CA MET A 77 -16.01 -10.63 -0.15
C MET A 77 -16.62 -9.22 -0.18
N VAL A 78 -16.22 -8.40 -1.15
CA VAL A 78 -16.78 -7.05 -1.35
C VAL A 78 -18.29 -7.12 -1.61
N ARG A 79 -18.72 -7.97 -2.51
CA ARG A 79 -20.16 -8.17 -2.83
C ARG A 79 -20.95 -8.61 -1.60
N LYS A 80 -20.41 -9.57 -0.84
CA LYS A 80 -21.02 -9.98 0.44
C LYS A 80 -21.16 -8.81 1.43
N GLY A 81 -20.12 -7.98 1.55
CA GLY A 81 -20.17 -6.80 2.41
C GLY A 81 -21.20 -5.76 1.98
N ILE A 82 -21.38 -5.57 0.67
CA ILE A 82 -22.42 -4.68 0.12
C ILE A 82 -23.83 -5.19 0.51
N GLU A 83 -24.07 -6.49 0.43
CA GLU A 83 -25.35 -7.11 0.84
C GLU A 83 -25.62 -6.88 2.32
N VAL A 84 -24.64 -7.15 3.20
CA VAL A 84 -24.76 -6.89 4.64
C VAL A 84 -25.05 -5.41 4.91
N CYS A 85 -24.35 -4.48 4.26
CA CYS A 85 -24.61 -3.05 4.44
C CYS A 85 -26.02 -2.64 4.03
N ARG A 86 -26.57 -3.24 2.97
CA ARG A 86 -27.93 -2.99 2.49
C ARG A 86 -29.01 -3.51 3.45
N GLU A 87 -28.84 -4.73 3.93
CA GLU A 87 -29.76 -5.35 4.88
C GLU A 87 -29.79 -4.60 6.21
N GLU A 88 -28.64 -4.27 6.73
CA GLU A 88 -28.44 -3.66 8.03
C GLU A 88 -28.54 -2.12 8.04
N LYS A 89 -28.44 -1.48 6.87
CA LYS A 89 -28.50 -0.02 6.71
C LYS A 89 -27.44 0.73 7.53
N VAL A 90 -26.20 0.29 7.43
CA VAL A 90 -25.07 0.89 8.14
C VAL A 90 -24.77 2.30 7.63
N ASP A 91 -24.27 3.16 8.48
CA ASP A 91 -23.87 4.54 8.13
C ASP A 91 -22.35 4.77 8.17
N LEU A 92 -21.58 3.77 8.67
CA LEU A 92 -20.11 3.76 8.70
C LEU A 92 -19.61 2.34 8.47
N ILE A 93 -18.49 2.20 7.73
CA ILE A 93 -17.71 0.95 7.68
C ILE A 93 -16.42 1.18 8.46
N LEU A 94 -16.23 0.43 9.56
CA LEU A 94 -15.02 0.47 10.39
C LEU A 94 -14.12 -0.70 10.03
N ALA A 95 -13.03 -0.42 9.33
CA ALA A 95 -12.00 -1.38 8.97
C ALA A 95 -11.07 -1.63 10.15
N VAL A 96 -11.06 -2.84 10.71
CA VAL A 96 -10.14 -3.25 11.78
C VAL A 96 -9.11 -4.21 11.21
N GLY A 97 -7.95 -3.68 10.78
CA GLY A 97 -6.95 -4.49 10.09
C GLY A 97 -5.85 -3.71 9.41
N GLY A 98 -5.18 -4.35 8.46
CA GLY A 98 -4.20 -3.74 7.56
C GLY A 98 -4.84 -3.32 6.23
N GLY A 99 -3.98 -2.98 5.25
CA GLY A 99 -4.39 -2.46 3.93
C GLY A 99 -5.47 -3.26 3.23
N SER A 100 -5.38 -4.60 3.21
CA SER A 100 -6.39 -5.47 2.57
C SER A 100 -7.79 -5.29 3.15
N VAL A 101 -7.90 -5.14 4.47
CA VAL A 101 -9.19 -4.90 5.13
C VAL A 101 -9.71 -3.51 4.79
N ILE A 102 -8.84 -2.52 4.76
CA ILE A 102 -9.20 -1.13 4.44
C ILE A 102 -9.65 -1.04 2.97
N ASP A 103 -8.93 -1.66 2.04
CA ASP A 103 -9.26 -1.65 0.61
C ASP A 103 -10.61 -2.37 0.35
N SER A 104 -10.83 -3.52 1.00
CA SER A 104 -12.12 -4.21 0.97
C SER A 104 -13.26 -3.31 1.50
N SER A 105 -13.02 -2.59 2.62
CA SER A 105 -13.99 -1.66 3.21
C SER A 105 -14.33 -0.51 2.27
N LYS A 106 -13.33 0.08 1.58
CA LYS A 106 -13.54 1.13 0.59
C LYS A 106 -14.40 0.64 -0.58
N ALA A 107 -14.08 -0.55 -1.11
CA ALA A 107 -14.85 -1.14 -2.21
C ALA A 107 -16.29 -1.50 -1.80
N ILE A 108 -16.50 -1.99 -0.57
CA ILE A 108 -17.85 -2.20 -0.01
C ILE A 108 -18.60 -0.87 0.06
N ALA A 109 -17.95 0.19 0.57
CA ALA A 109 -18.53 1.52 0.70
C ALA A 109 -18.98 2.10 -0.64
N ASP A 110 -18.19 1.88 -1.69
CA ASP A 110 -18.48 2.32 -3.05
C ASP A 110 -19.71 1.60 -3.63
N GLY A 111 -19.73 0.27 -3.55
CA GLY A 111 -20.85 -0.52 -4.07
C GLY A 111 -22.13 -0.34 -3.27
N TYR A 112 -22.03 -0.11 -1.96
CA TYR A 112 -23.18 0.20 -1.12
C TYR A 112 -23.78 1.57 -1.44
N ALA A 113 -22.95 2.57 -1.66
CA ALA A 113 -23.40 3.92 -2.03
C ALA A 113 -23.98 4.01 -3.45
N ASN A 114 -23.64 3.05 -4.35
CA ASN A 114 -24.03 3.05 -5.76
C ASN A 114 -24.80 1.78 -6.14
N PRO A 115 -26.05 1.59 -5.64
CA PRO A 115 -26.78 0.32 -5.75
C PRO A 115 -27.15 -0.11 -7.18
N ASP A 116 -27.16 0.84 -8.12
CA ASP A 116 -27.55 0.62 -9.52
C ASP A 116 -26.36 0.26 -10.43
N VAL A 117 -25.13 0.18 -9.87
CA VAL A 117 -23.90 -0.10 -10.60
C VAL A 117 -23.22 -1.33 -10.01
N ASP A 118 -22.75 -2.25 -10.87
CA ASP A 118 -21.88 -3.34 -10.38
C ASP A 118 -20.57 -2.74 -9.84
N VAL A 119 -20.17 -3.15 -8.63
CA VAL A 119 -18.97 -2.59 -7.98
C VAL A 119 -17.70 -2.86 -8.79
N TRP A 120 -17.63 -3.93 -9.59
CA TRP A 120 -16.50 -4.18 -10.48
C TRP A 120 -16.39 -3.15 -11.62
N ASP A 121 -17.50 -2.59 -12.07
CA ASP A 121 -17.46 -1.50 -13.07
C ASP A 121 -16.94 -0.20 -12.50
N LEU A 122 -17.11 0.05 -11.18
CA LEU A 122 -16.46 1.14 -10.46
C LEU A 122 -14.95 0.86 -10.31
N ILE A 123 -14.58 -0.34 -9.85
CA ILE A 123 -13.19 -0.76 -9.63
C ILE A 123 -12.41 -0.79 -10.95
N SER A 124 -13.00 -1.31 -12.02
CA SER A 124 -12.38 -1.33 -13.35
C SER A 124 -12.43 0.00 -14.09
N GLN A 125 -12.97 1.04 -13.43
CA GLN A 125 -13.08 2.42 -13.94
C GLN A 125 -13.91 2.56 -15.24
N LYS A 126 -14.78 1.60 -15.52
CA LYS A 126 -15.77 1.72 -16.61
C LYS A 126 -16.84 2.77 -16.26
N VAL A 127 -17.17 2.88 -14.98
CA VAL A 127 -18.07 3.88 -14.43
C VAL A 127 -17.31 4.73 -13.42
N LYS A 128 -17.45 6.04 -13.52
CA LYS A 128 -16.79 6.98 -12.60
C LYS A 128 -17.48 6.96 -11.24
N LEU A 129 -16.71 6.76 -10.16
CA LEU A 129 -17.18 6.90 -8.80
C LEU A 129 -17.51 8.37 -8.47
N THR A 130 -18.70 8.63 -7.94
CA THR A 130 -19.17 9.99 -7.61
C THR A 130 -19.56 10.17 -6.14
N LYS A 131 -19.70 9.08 -5.40
CA LYS A 131 -20.02 9.06 -3.96
C LYS A 131 -19.58 7.72 -3.35
N SER A 132 -19.32 7.72 -2.05
CA SER A 132 -19.03 6.53 -1.25
C SER A 132 -19.63 6.67 0.13
N THR A 133 -19.88 5.57 0.82
CA THR A 133 -20.22 5.57 2.25
C THR A 133 -18.98 5.88 3.07
N PRO A 134 -19.07 6.59 4.21
CA PRO A 134 -17.93 6.84 5.07
C PRO A 134 -17.22 5.55 5.51
N VAL A 135 -15.87 5.59 5.46
CA VAL A 135 -14.99 4.54 5.99
C VAL A 135 -14.13 5.11 7.09
N ALA A 136 -13.90 4.36 8.15
CA ALA A 136 -12.94 4.67 9.20
C ALA A 136 -12.05 3.45 9.46
N THR A 137 -10.90 3.65 10.13
CA THR A 137 -9.93 2.56 10.32
C THR A 137 -9.41 2.45 11.74
N VAL A 138 -9.15 1.23 12.17
CA VAL A 138 -8.26 0.89 13.29
C VAL A 138 -7.12 0.06 12.70
N LEU A 139 -5.97 0.69 12.55
CA LEU A 139 -4.83 0.09 11.82
C LEU A 139 -4.08 -0.90 12.68
N THR A 140 -3.85 -2.11 12.17
CA THR A 140 -3.12 -3.18 12.86
C THR A 140 -1.85 -3.65 12.15
N LEU A 141 -1.54 -3.10 10.97
CA LEU A 141 -0.35 -3.42 10.19
C LEU A 141 0.09 -2.21 9.37
N ALA A 142 1.32 -1.77 9.57
CA ALA A 142 1.93 -0.66 8.82
C ALA A 142 2.54 -1.17 7.51
N ALA A 143 1.99 -0.77 6.37
CA ALA A 143 2.47 -1.08 5.02
C ALA A 143 1.89 -0.08 4.01
N SER A 144 0.76 -0.41 3.39
CA SER A 144 0.17 0.24 2.22
C SER A 144 -0.21 1.72 2.39
N GLY A 145 -0.35 2.23 3.62
CA GLY A 145 -0.84 3.59 3.86
C GLY A 145 -2.32 3.80 3.49
N SER A 146 -3.09 2.71 3.30
CA SER A 146 -4.49 2.78 2.87
C SER A 146 -5.38 3.58 3.84
N GLU A 147 -5.00 3.67 5.10
CA GLU A 147 -5.69 4.44 6.15
C GLU A 147 -5.70 5.96 5.92
N MET A 148 -4.87 6.46 5.00
CA MET A 148 -4.86 7.87 4.59
C MET A 148 -4.87 8.06 3.06
N SER A 149 -4.84 6.97 2.28
CA SER A 149 -4.77 7.06 0.83
C SER A 149 -6.14 7.20 0.17
N ASN A 150 -6.11 7.68 -1.08
CA ASN A 150 -7.27 7.74 -1.96
C ASN A 150 -7.43 6.48 -2.84
N SER A 151 -6.62 5.45 -2.64
CA SER A 151 -6.62 4.23 -3.48
C SER A 151 -7.14 3.00 -2.74
N ALA A 152 -7.57 2.02 -3.51
CA ALA A 152 -7.89 0.67 -3.08
C ALA A 152 -7.51 -0.33 -4.18
N VAL A 153 -7.18 -1.57 -3.78
CA VAL A 153 -6.81 -2.64 -4.72
C VAL A 153 -7.67 -3.87 -4.44
N ILE A 154 -8.37 -4.37 -5.44
CA ILE A 154 -9.26 -5.54 -5.33
C ILE A 154 -8.93 -6.54 -6.43
N THR A 155 -8.94 -7.81 -6.07
CA THR A 155 -8.77 -8.93 -7.01
C THR A 155 -10.13 -9.49 -7.41
N ASN A 156 -10.42 -9.50 -8.70
CA ASN A 156 -11.55 -10.27 -9.24
C ASN A 156 -11.09 -11.70 -9.46
N GLU A 157 -11.74 -12.64 -8.79
CA GLU A 157 -11.43 -14.08 -8.88
C GLU A 157 -11.72 -14.63 -10.28
N ASP A 158 -12.63 -14.00 -11.02
CA ASP A 158 -12.85 -14.33 -12.44
C ASP A 158 -11.74 -13.69 -13.28
N GLY A 159 -10.80 -14.52 -13.70
CA GLY A 159 -9.60 -14.16 -14.45
C GLY A 159 -8.43 -13.66 -13.60
N MET A 160 -8.49 -13.73 -12.26
CA MET A 160 -7.44 -13.31 -11.32
C MET A 160 -6.93 -11.89 -11.61
N LEU A 161 -7.86 -10.98 -11.85
CA LEU A 161 -7.56 -9.60 -12.23
C LEU A 161 -7.39 -8.72 -10.99
N LYS A 162 -6.16 -8.41 -10.60
CA LYS A 162 -5.87 -7.47 -9.52
C LYS A 162 -5.86 -6.04 -10.06
N ARG A 163 -6.76 -5.18 -9.55
CA ARG A 163 -6.94 -3.81 -10.05
C ARG A 163 -6.91 -2.79 -8.92
N GLY A 164 -6.01 -1.83 -9.08
CA GLY A 164 -5.97 -0.61 -8.28
C GLY A 164 -6.84 0.49 -8.90
N TYR A 165 -7.57 1.20 -8.06
CA TYR A 165 -8.35 2.36 -8.47
C TYR A 165 -8.34 3.44 -7.38
N GLY A 166 -8.53 4.69 -7.78
CA GLY A 166 -8.42 5.84 -6.89
C GLY A 166 -9.63 6.76 -6.94
N SER A 167 -9.97 7.31 -5.76
CA SER A 167 -11.03 8.31 -5.64
C SER A 167 -10.81 9.19 -4.40
N PRO A 168 -11.11 10.49 -4.43
CA PRO A 168 -11.08 11.32 -3.23
C PRO A 168 -12.05 10.83 -2.14
N TYR A 169 -13.08 10.08 -2.51
CA TYR A 169 -14.06 9.49 -1.57
C TYR A 169 -13.50 8.30 -0.78
N HIS A 170 -12.38 7.72 -1.18
CA HIS A 170 -11.74 6.59 -0.48
C HIS A 170 -11.02 7.00 0.80
N ARG A 171 -10.70 8.28 0.99
CA ARG A 171 -9.97 8.70 2.18
C ARG A 171 -10.83 8.50 3.41
N PRO A 172 -10.38 7.67 4.39
CA PRO A 172 -11.13 7.45 5.62
C PRO A 172 -11.44 8.77 6.34
N VAL A 173 -12.60 8.85 6.97
CA VAL A 173 -13.00 10.04 7.74
C VAL A 173 -12.14 10.21 8.99
N PHE A 174 -11.73 9.08 9.59
CA PHE A 174 -10.71 9.04 10.64
C PHE A 174 -9.94 7.72 10.61
N SER A 175 -8.74 7.75 11.19
CA SER A 175 -7.87 6.58 11.35
C SER A 175 -7.30 6.55 12.76
N ILE A 176 -7.52 5.44 13.46
CA ILE A 176 -6.97 5.17 14.79
C ILE A 176 -5.71 4.33 14.61
N MET A 177 -4.60 4.83 15.13
CA MET A 177 -3.27 4.32 14.89
C MET A 177 -2.48 4.18 16.19
N ASN A 178 -2.59 3.01 16.85
CA ASN A 178 -1.74 2.66 18.00
C ASN A 178 -0.62 1.72 17.53
N PRO A 179 0.66 2.14 17.57
CA PRO A 179 1.79 1.29 17.19
C PRO A 179 1.87 -0.06 17.91
N GLU A 180 1.37 -0.16 19.14
CA GLU A 180 1.36 -1.41 19.92
C GLU A 180 0.49 -2.50 19.28
N LEU A 181 -0.54 -2.13 18.50
CA LEU A 181 -1.36 -3.08 17.76
C LEU A 181 -0.57 -3.85 16.70
N THR A 182 0.63 -3.37 16.35
CA THR A 182 1.52 -4.01 15.37
C THR A 182 2.59 -4.91 16.01
N PHE A 183 2.70 -4.98 17.35
CA PHE A 183 3.75 -5.77 18.03
C PHE A 183 3.67 -7.27 17.73
N SER A 184 2.46 -7.78 17.50
CA SER A 184 2.23 -9.19 17.15
C SER A 184 2.43 -9.53 15.67
N VAL A 185 2.73 -8.55 14.83
CA VAL A 185 3.00 -8.75 13.41
C VAL A 185 4.31 -9.49 13.24
N SER A 186 4.31 -10.55 12.42
CA SER A 186 5.51 -11.36 12.19
C SER A 186 6.66 -10.55 11.59
N LYS A 187 7.90 -10.99 11.80
CA LYS A 187 9.10 -10.38 11.20
C LYS A 187 8.97 -10.26 9.69
N TYR A 188 8.49 -11.31 9.04
CA TYR A 188 8.28 -11.33 7.58
C TYR A 188 7.28 -10.25 7.13
N GLN A 189 6.12 -10.16 7.78
CA GLN A 189 5.12 -9.15 7.43
C GLN A 189 5.59 -7.73 7.78
N THR A 190 6.37 -7.55 8.83
CA THR A 190 7.01 -6.27 9.18
C THR A 190 7.99 -5.85 8.09
N ALA A 191 8.82 -6.78 7.60
CA ALA A 191 9.76 -6.54 6.52
C ALA A 191 9.03 -6.21 5.20
N CYS A 192 7.99 -6.98 4.83
CA CYS A 192 7.13 -6.67 3.69
C CYS A 192 6.52 -5.25 3.79
N GLY A 193 6.05 -4.86 4.98
CA GLY A 193 5.50 -3.53 5.22
C GLY A 193 6.54 -2.42 5.04
N ALA A 194 7.76 -2.60 5.59
CA ALA A 194 8.85 -1.63 5.42
C ALA A 194 9.24 -1.46 3.94
N VAL A 195 9.30 -2.55 3.18
CA VAL A 195 9.54 -2.51 1.73
C VAL A 195 8.43 -1.76 1.01
N ASP A 196 7.18 -2.05 1.30
CA ASP A 196 6.02 -1.44 0.65
C ASP A 196 5.97 0.09 0.89
N ILE A 197 6.21 0.54 2.14
CA ILE A 197 6.35 1.95 2.49
C ILE A 197 7.47 2.62 1.66
N MET A 198 8.63 1.96 1.53
CA MET A 198 9.72 2.48 0.71
C MET A 198 9.32 2.55 -0.76
N MET A 199 8.66 1.52 -1.30
CA MET A 199 8.28 1.46 -2.71
C MET A 199 7.28 2.55 -3.09
N HIS A 200 6.26 2.81 -2.27
CA HIS A 200 5.35 3.94 -2.48
C HIS A 200 6.09 5.27 -2.60
N THR A 201 7.14 5.46 -1.78
CA THR A 201 7.95 6.69 -1.82
C THR A 201 8.92 6.68 -3.00
N LEU A 202 9.60 5.56 -3.28
CA LEU A 202 10.61 5.45 -4.34
C LEU A 202 10.00 5.64 -5.72
N GLU A 203 8.84 5.04 -6.01
CA GLU A 203 8.19 5.20 -7.33
C GLU A 203 7.60 6.61 -7.54
N ARG A 204 7.35 7.36 -6.47
CA ARG A 204 7.04 8.79 -6.55
C ARG A 204 8.30 9.66 -6.64
N TYR A 205 9.40 9.23 -6.04
CA TYR A 205 10.68 9.91 -6.11
C TYR A 205 11.30 9.79 -7.51
N PHE A 206 11.35 8.59 -8.08
CA PHE A 206 11.83 8.34 -9.42
C PHE A 206 10.74 8.64 -10.44
N CYS A 207 10.70 9.89 -10.90
CA CYS A 207 9.76 10.40 -11.87
C CYS A 207 10.43 11.44 -12.78
N LEU A 208 9.82 11.75 -13.91
CA LEU A 208 10.38 12.66 -14.91
C LEU A 208 10.55 14.11 -14.40
N ASN A 209 9.82 14.51 -13.36
CA ASN A 209 9.91 15.86 -12.79
C ASN A 209 10.99 15.93 -11.71
N THR A 210 12.11 16.52 -12.00
CA THR A 210 13.25 16.67 -11.07
C THR A 210 13.27 18.00 -10.33
N ASP A 211 12.55 19.02 -10.80
CA ASP A 211 12.52 20.36 -10.22
C ASP A 211 11.55 20.48 -9.03
N ASN A 212 11.73 19.64 -8.00
CA ASN A 212 10.87 19.61 -6.81
C ASN A 212 11.66 19.24 -5.56
N ASP A 213 12.62 20.14 -5.17
CA ASP A 213 13.56 19.86 -4.08
C ASP A 213 12.85 19.62 -2.73
N LEU A 214 11.79 20.37 -2.41
CA LEU A 214 11.08 20.17 -1.14
C LEU A 214 10.46 18.77 -1.06
N THR A 215 9.76 18.33 -2.10
CA THR A 215 9.15 16.99 -2.13
C THR A 215 10.24 15.89 -2.16
N ASP A 216 11.39 16.16 -2.79
CA ASP A 216 12.57 15.28 -2.71
C ASP A 216 13.05 15.12 -1.27
N ARG A 217 13.24 16.21 -0.53
CA ARG A 217 13.69 16.15 0.87
C ARG A 217 12.72 15.44 1.79
N ILE A 218 11.42 15.62 1.58
CA ILE A 218 10.38 14.90 2.33
C ILE A 218 10.50 13.38 2.05
N ALA A 219 10.63 12.99 0.79
CA ALA A 219 10.78 11.58 0.39
C ALA A 219 12.09 10.97 0.93
N GLU A 220 13.22 11.67 0.80
CA GLU A 220 14.55 11.24 1.29
C GLU A 220 14.56 11.07 2.81
N GLY A 221 13.96 12.03 3.55
CA GLY A 221 13.80 11.94 5.00
C GLY A 221 12.93 10.76 5.44
N LEU A 222 11.82 10.51 4.73
CA LEU A 222 10.96 9.36 4.98
C LEU A 222 11.71 8.05 4.73
N LEU A 223 12.40 7.91 3.60
CA LEU A 223 13.17 6.72 3.26
C LEU A 223 14.25 6.40 4.31
N THR A 224 15.02 7.40 4.72
CA THR A 224 16.06 7.21 5.74
C THR A 224 15.50 6.81 7.11
N ALA A 225 14.34 7.35 7.48
CA ALA A 225 13.64 6.97 8.71
C ALA A 225 13.13 5.51 8.64
N VAL A 226 12.52 5.10 7.52
CA VAL A 226 12.02 3.73 7.31
C VAL A 226 13.15 2.70 7.27
N ILE A 227 14.27 3.00 6.62
CA ILE A 227 15.46 2.12 6.58
C ILE A 227 15.95 1.81 8.01
N ARG A 228 16.01 2.82 8.87
CA ARG A 228 16.44 2.64 10.26
C ARG A 228 15.38 1.90 11.09
N ALA A 229 14.13 2.35 11.03
CA ALA A 229 13.04 1.77 11.82
C ALA A 229 12.73 0.34 11.39
N GLY A 230 12.79 0.01 10.10
CA GLY A 230 12.55 -1.34 9.59
C GLY A 230 13.51 -2.37 10.15
N ARG A 231 14.83 -2.05 10.22
CA ARG A 231 15.83 -2.94 10.88
C ARG A 231 15.48 -3.20 12.33
N ILE A 232 15.16 -2.13 13.08
CA ILE A 232 14.85 -2.24 14.51
C ILE A 232 13.55 -3.05 14.69
N ALA A 233 12.49 -2.73 13.98
CA ALA A 233 11.19 -3.38 14.15
C ALA A 233 11.18 -4.86 13.74
N VAL A 234 12.05 -5.30 12.83
CA VAL A 234 12.21 -6.72 12.46
C VAL A 234 12.96 -7.48 13.56
N GLU A 235 13.98 -6.89 14.17
CA GLU A 235 14.76 -7.50 15.25
C GLU A 235 14.06 -7.42 16.60
N HIS A 236 13.45 -6.27 16.89
CA HIS A 236 12.77 -5.92 18.14
C HIS A 236 11.31 -5.54 17.84
N PRO A 237 10.42 -6.53 17.70
CA PRO A 237 9.06 -6.33 17.23
C PRO A 237 8.19 -5.46 18.19
N ASP A 238 8.59 -5.31 19.42
CA ASP A 238 7.95 -4.52 20.48
C ASP A 238 8.61 -3.15 20.72
N ASP A 239 9.56 -2.75 19.87
CA ASP A 239 10.12 -1.39 19.91
C ASP A 239 9.07 -0.39 19.42
N TYR A 240 8.52 0.38 20.38
CA TYR A 240 7.45 1.32 20.10
C TYR A 240 7.84 2.40 19.08
N GLU A 241 9.02 2.98 19.20
CA GLU A 241 9.45 4.09 18.35
C GLU A 241 9.69 3.64 16.91
N ALA A 242 10.23 2.44 16.71
CA ALA A 242 10.38 1.85 15.40
C ALA A 242 9.01 1.54 14.77
N ARG A 243 8.08 0.95 15.53
CA ARG A 243 6.70 0.70 15.06
C ARG A 243 5.94 1.99 14.78
N ALA A 244 6.07 3.00 15.64
CA ALA A 244 5.47 4.31 15.44
C ALA A 244 6.00 4.99 14.17
N THR A 245 7.31 4.93 13.95
CA THR A 245 7.94 5.46 12.73
C THR A 245 7.42 4.75 11.49
N LEU A 246 7.38 3.41 11.45
CA LEU A 246 6.85 2.67 10.32
C LEU A 246 5.37 2.98 10.07
N MET A 247 4.56 3.03 11.12
CA MET A 247 3.13 3.29 11.03
C MET A 247 2.85 4.68 10.44
N TRP A 248 3.52 5.71 10.94
CA TRP A 248 3.35 7.06 10.44
C TRP A 248 3.94 7.23 9.04
N ALA A 249 5.13 6.67 8.77
CA ALA A 249 5.74 6.69 7.45
C ALA A 249 4.87 5.98 6.39
N GLY A 250 4.18 4.88 6.75
CA GLY A 250 3.22 4.20 5.88
C GLY A 250 2.14 5.15 5.38
N SER A 251 1.49 5.86 6.29
CA SER A 251 0.49 6.87 5.92
C SER A 251 1.06 7.97 5.04
N LEU A 252 2.22 8.54 5.39
CA LEU A 252 2.84 9.63 4.64
C LEU A 252 3.36 9.18 3.26
N SER A 253 3.78 7.94 3.11
CA SER A 253 4.25 7.40 1.83
C SER A 253 3.15 7.34 0.78
N HIS A 254 1.87 7.27 1.19
CA HIS A 254 0.73 7.08 0.28
C HIS A 254 -0.41 8.11 0.42
N ASN A 255 -0.22 9.18 1.18
CA ASN A 255 -1.21 10.26 1.30
C ASN A 255 -1.00 11.41 0.31
N ASP A 256 -0.21 11.22 -0.74
CA ASP A 256 0.20 12.13 -1.80
C ASP A 256 1.33 13.11 -1.44
N ILE A 257 1.78 13.22 -0.18
CA ILE A 257 2.82 14.21 0.18
C ILE A 257 4.14 13.97 -0.55
N THR A 258 4.53 12.70 -0.75
CA THR A 258 5.76 12.32 -1.47
C THR A 258 5.61 12.38 -2.99
N GLY A 259 4.38 12.57 -3.49
CA GLY A 259 4.04 12.69 -4.92
C GLY A 259 3.60 14.08 -5.35
N SER A 260 3.46 15.04 -4.41
CA SER A 260 2.93 16.37 -4.71
C SER A 260 3.79 17.11 -5.74
N GLY A 261 3.16 17.61 -6.80
CA GLY A 261 3.83 18.31 -7.90
C GLY A 261 4.62 17.42 -8.84
N ARG A 262 4.38 16.11 -8.83
CA ARG A 262 5.05 15.10 -9.65
C ARG A 262 4.06 14.35 -10.55
N GLN A 263 4.60 13.77 -11.61
CA GLN A 263 3.91 12.81 -12.46
C GLN A 263 4.66 11.47 -12.39
N TYR A 264 4.01 10.45 -11.87
CA TYR A 264 4.58 9.12 -11.66
C TYR A 264 3.60 8.04 -12.12
N MET A 265 4.11 6.83 -12.41
CA MET A 265 3.29 5.76 -12.98
C MET A 265 3.21 4.49 -12.12
N MET A 266 4.02 4.33 -11.09
CA MET A 266 4.04 3.12 -10.24
C MET A 266 4.33 1.84 -11.05
N GLN A 267 5.36 1.84 -11.90
CA GLN A 267 5.68 0.74 -12.82
C GLN A 267 5.97 -0.58 -12.10
N VAL A 268 6.68 -0.52 -10.96
CA VAL A 268 7.03 -1.70 -10.16
C VAL A 268 5.79 -2.28 -9.49
N HIS A 269 4.95 -1.43 -8.85
CA HIS A 269 3.68 -1.88 -8.27
C HIS A 269 2.77 -2.54 -9.31
N GLN A 270 2.66 -1.96 -10.51
CA GLN A 270 1.79 -2.50 -11.55
C GLN A 270 2.29 -3.85 -12.07
N THR A 271 3.62 -4.04 -12.13
CA THR A 271 4.22 -5.33 -12.49
C THR A 271 4.05 -6.36 -11.36
N GLU A 272 4.20 -5.92 -10.10
CA GLU A 272 4.00 -6.78 -8.94
C GLU A 272 2.55 -7.23 -8.78
N HIS A 273 1.58 -6.38 -9.10
CA HIS A 273 0.17 -6.76 -9.08
C HIS A 273 -0.11 -7.97 -9.99
N GLU A 274 0.54 -8.05 -11.14
CA GLU A 274 0.39 -9.22 -12.03
C GLU A 274 1.21 -10.42 -11.53
N LEU A 275 2.33 -10.21 -10.82
CA LEU A 275 3.07 -11.28 -10.15
C LEU A 275 2.23 -11.92 -9.02
N SER A 276 1.67 -11.11 -8.12
CA SER A 276 0.78 -11.61 -7.06
C SER A 276 -0.62 -12.00 -7.56
N GLY A 277 -1.01 -11.57 -8.77
CA GLY A 277 -2.15 -12.12 -9.50
C GLY A 277 -1.87 -13.51 -10.07
N TYR A 278 -0.62 -13.80 -10.47
CA TYR A 278 -0.18 -15.11 -10.94
C TYR A 278 -0.10 -16.14 -9.80
N ASP A 279 0.43 -15.74 -8.64
CA ASP A 279 0.46 -16.56 -7.41
C ASP A 279 0.12 -15.69 -6.19
N ASP A 280 -1.08 -15.87 -5.65
CA ASP A 280 -1.63 -15.11 -4.51
C ASP A 280 -0.89 -15.36 -3.18
N LYS A 281 -0.02 -16.36 -3.10
CA LYS A 281 0.83 -16.63 -1.94
C LYS A 281 2.01 -15.67 -1.84
N ILE A 282 2.35 -14.98 -2.92
CA ILE A 282 3.43 -14.00 -2.92
C ILE A 282 2.96 -12.75 -2.18
N ALA A 283 3.61 -12.46 -1.06
CA ALA A 283 3.34 -11.24 -0.31
C ALA A 283 3.79 -10.02 -1.13
N HIS A 284 2.93 -9.00 -1.23
CA HIS A 284 3.13 -7.81 -2.05
C HIS A 284 4.51 -7.16 -1.85
N GLY A 285 4.90 -6.87 -0.59
CA GLY A 285 6.21 -6.29 -0.29
C GLY A 285 7.40 -7.17 -0.69
N ALA A 286 7.23 -8.50 -0.68
CA ALA A 286 8.27 -9.42 -1.12
C ALA A 286 8.44 -9.40 -2.65
N GLY A 287 7.34 -9.35 -3.40
CA GLY A 287 7.36 -9.18 -4.86
C GLY A 287 8.02 -7.86 -5.26
N LEU A 288 7.66 -6.75 -4.59
CA LEU A 288 8.28 -5.45 -4.79
C LEU A 288 9.80 -5.46 -4.52
N ALA A 289 10.24 -6.13 -3.44
CA ALA A 289 11.65 -6.23 -3.09
C ALA A 289 12.51 -6.90 -4.17
N VAL A 290 11.92 -7.86 -4.90
CA VAL A 290 12.61 -8.59 -5.98
C VAL A 290 12.62 -7.79 -7.29
N ILE A 291 11.50 -7.16 -7.66
CA ILE A 291 11.35 -6.48 -8.96
C ILE A 291 12.08 -5.14 -8.98
N TRP A 292 11.99 -4.35 -7.89
CA TRP A 292 12.50 -2.98 -7.89
C TRP A 292 14.00 -2.86 -8.22
N PRO A 293 14.93 -3.69 -7.69
CA PRO A 293 16.35 -3.54 -8.02
C PRO A 293 16.66 -3.75 -9.50
N ALA A 294 15.95 -4.66 -10.17
CA ALA A 294 16.11 -4.90 -11.61
C ALA A 294 15.55 -3.74 -12.43
N TRP A 295 14.35 -3.27 -12.08
CA TRP A 295 13.75 -2.08 -12.65
C TRP A 295 14.65 -0.84 -12.48
N ALA A 296 15.19 -0.63 -11.29
CA ALA A 296 16.03 0.52 -11.01
C ALA A 296 17.34 0.51 -11.83
N ARG A 297 17.98 -0.67 -11.99
CA ARG A 297 19.15 -0.81 -12.87
C ARG A 297 18.81 -0.57 -14.34
N PHE A 298 17.62 -0.95 -14.76
CA PHE A 298 17.14 -0.71 -16.11
C PHE A 298 16.95 0.79 -16.36
N GLN A 299 16.22 1.48 -15.48
CA GLN A 299 15.89 2.90 -15.60
C GLN A 299 17.08 3.83 -15.33
N ALA A 300 18.01 3.45 -14.45
CA ALA A 300 19.18 4.28 -14.10
C ALA A 300 20.08 4.60 -15.30
N LYS A 301 20.08 3.76 -16.34
CA LYS A 301 20.82 4.03 -17.59
C LYS A 301 20.31 5.29 -18.31
N ASN A 302 19.04 5.63 -18.12
CA ASN A 302 18.37 6.76 -18.77
C ASN A 302 18.28 8.02 -17.88
N ALA A 303 18.51 7.87 -16.56
CA ALA A 303 18.46 8.96 -15.59
C ALA A 303 19.55 8.81 -14.50
N PRO A 304 20.84 8.63 -14.88
CA PRO A 304 21.90 8.27 -13.91
C PRO A 304 22.05 9.30 -12.79
N GLU A 305 21.90 10.59 -13.06
CA GLU A 305 22.01 11.65 -12.07
C GLU A 305 20.90 11.59 -11.01
N ARG A 306 19.67 11.19 -11.41
CA ARG A 306 18.56 11.06 -10.48
C ARG A 306 18.77 9.89 -9.52
N PHE A 307 19.22 8.75 -10.02
CA PHE A 307 19.55 7.60 -9.19
C PHE A 307 20.82 7.83 -8.35
N ALA A 308 21.80 8.58 -8.85
CA ALA A 308 22.96 9.01 -8.07
C ALA A 308 22.56 9.96 -6.94
N GLN A 309 21.64 10.91 -7.17
CA GLN A 309 21.09 11.77 -6.12
C GLN A 309 20.48 10.95 -4.98
N TYR A 310 19.68 9.94 -5.31
CA TYR A 310 19.13 9.01 -4.32
C TYR A 310 20.23 8.28 -3.53
N ALA A 311 21.24 7.74 -4.24
CA ALA A 311 22.35 7.03 -3.63
C ALA A 311 23.12 7.91 -2.62
N VAL A 312 23.40 9.16 -3.00
CA VAL A 312 24.08 10.12 -2.12
C VAL A 312 23.21 10.52 -0.93
N ARG A 313 21.95 10.91 -1.18
CA ARG A 313 21.10 11.56 -0.18
C ARG A 313 20.44 10.58 0.79
N VAL A 314 20.17 9.35 0.36
CA VAL A 314 19.53 8.31 1.18
C VAL A 314 20.54 7.34 1.76
N TRP A 315 21.54 6.95 0.96
CA TRP A 315 22.52 5.93 1.37
C TRP A 315 23.88 6.48 1.77
N GLY A 316 24.14 7.77 1.53
CA GLY A 316 25.43 8.41 1.84
C GLY A 316 26.56 7.89 0.94
N CYS A 317 26.26 7.49 -0.29
CA CYS A 317 27.27 7.10 -1.28
C CYS A 317 28.11 8.33 -1.67
N GLU A 318 29.37 8.12 -2.04
CA GLU A 318 30.21 9.17 -2.59
C GLU A 318 29.87 9.41 -4.07
N MET A 319 29.70 10.69 -4.45
CA MET A 319 29.33 11.05 -5.82
C MET A 319 30.51 10.93 -6.79
N ASN A 320 30.40 10.06 -7.77
CA ASN A 320 31.29 10.03 -8.93
C ASN A 320 30.76 10.98 -10.02
N PHE A 321 31.28 12.21 -10.06
CA PHE A 321 30.86 13.23 -11.03
C PHE A 321 31.26 12.90 -12.50
N GLN A 322 32.23 12.00 -12.70
CA GLN A 322 32.63 11.57 -14.05
C GLN A 322 31.74 10.43 -14.56
N ASN A 323 31.21 9.62 -13.67
CA ASN A 323 30.32 8.49 -13.99
C ASN A 323 29.21 8.38 -12.95
N PRO A 324 28.16 9.23 -13.02
CA PRO A 324 27.03 9.19 -12.08
C PRO A 324 26.33 7.83 -12.00
N LEU A 325 26.35 7.06 -13.12
CA LEU A 325 25.74 5.72 -13.14
C LEU A 325 26.40 4.75 -12.14
N GLU A 326 27.71 4.87 -11.89
CA GLU A 326 28.40 4.05 -10.90
C GLU A 326 27.86 4.32 -9.48
N THR A 327 27.71 5.61 -9.11
CA THR A 327 27.07 5.99 -7.85
C THR A 327 25.62 5.51 -7.76
N ALA A 328 24.87 5.64 -8.86
CA ALA A 328 23.49 5.15 -8.94
C ALA A 328 23.39 3.65 -8.66
N LEU A 329 24.25 2.84 -9.30
CA LEU A 329 24.29 1.39 -9.10
C LEU A 329 24.65 1.02 -7.66
N GLU A 330 25.61 1.72 -7.03
CA GLU A 330 25.94 1.52 -5.61
C GLU A 330 24.70 1.74 -4.71
N GLY A 331 23.91 2.79 -4.94
CA GLY A 331 22.69 3.06 -4.17
C GLY A 331 21.63 1.96 -4.36
N ILE A 332 21.49 1.43 -5.58
CA ILE A 332 20.60 0.31 -5.88
C ILE A 332 21.07 -0.95 -5.16
N ASP A 333 22.38 -1.25 -5.18
CA ASP A 333 22.97 -2.40 -4.51
C ASP A 333 22.75 -2.34 -2.99
N ARG A 334 22.93 -1.16 -2.37
CA ARG A 334 22.65 -0.94 -0.95
C ARG A 334 21.18 -1.14 -0.60
N THR A 335 20.27 -0.73 -1.48
CA THR A 335 18.83 -0.95 -1.31
C THR A 335 18.49 -2.43 -1.37
N GLN A 336 19.01 -3.17 -2.36
CA GLN A 336 18.82 -4.61 -2.48
C GLN A 336 19.41 -5.36 -1.27
N ALA A 337 20.60 -4.98 -0.82
CA ALA A 337 21.24 -5.54 0.37
C ALA A 337 20.42 -5.27 1.65
N TYR A 338 19.80 -4.09 1.74
CA TYR A 338 18.90 -3.78 2.83
C TYR A 338 17.67 -4.69 2.84
N PHE A 339 17.00 -4.88 1.70
CA PHE A 339 15.86 -5.80 1.61
C PHE A 339 16.26 -7.24 1.99
N ALA A 340 17.39 -7.72 1.49
CA ALA A 340 17.93 -9.02 1.86
C ALA A 340 18.22 -9.12 3.37
N SER A 341 18.72 -8.05 4.00
CA SER A 341 18.98 -7.99 5.44
C SER A 341 17.71 -8.07 6.31
N LEU A 342 16.55 -7.69 5.74
CA LEU A 342 15.24 -7.86 6.37
C LEU A 342 14.65 -9.27 6.17
N GLY A 343 15.35 -10.15 5.43
CA GLY A 343 14.88 -11.49 5.10
C GLY A 343 13.95 -11.55 3.89
N MET A 344 13.99 -10.52 3.03
CA MET A 344 13.23 -10.54 1.77
C MET A 344 13.95 -11.37 0.71
N PRO A 345 13.20 -12.07 -0.17
CA PRO A 345 13.80 -12.76 -1.32
C PRO A 345 14.46 -11.76 -2.27
N THR A 346 15.42 -12.22 -3.03
CA THR A 346 16.20 -11.42 -3.99
C THR A 346 15.99 -11.84 -5.43
N ARG A 347 15.30 -12.97 -5.64
CA ARG A 347 15.06 -13.57 -6.96
C ARG A 347 13.63 -14.13 -7.06
N LEU A 348 13.03 -14.01 -8.25
CA LEU A 348 11.68 -14.55 -8.51
C LEU A 348 11.59 -16.06 -8.30
N ARG A 349 12.65 -16.81 -8.67
CA ARG A 349 12.69 -18.27 -8.47
C ARG A 349 12.57 -18.72 -7.01
N GLU A 350 12.87 -17.85 -6.05
CA GLU A 350 12.71 -18.14 -4.63
C GLU A 350 11.24 -18.27 -4.22
N PHE A 351 10.31 -17.73 -5.02
CA PHE A 351 8.87 -17.95 -4.85
C PHE A 351 8.40 -19.32 -5.39
N GLY A 352 9.29 -20.08 -6.07
CA GLY A 352 8.93 -21.37 -6.65
C GLY A 352 8.14 -21.28 -7.97
N ILE A 353 8.04 -20.09 -8.56
CA ILE A 353 7.42 -19.91 -9.88
C ILE A 353 8.40 -20.29 -11.01
N PRO A 354 7.92 -20.82 -12.14
CA PRO A 354 8.76 -21.14 -13.29
C PRO A 354 9.18 -19.88 -14.05
N GLU A 355 10.29 -19.97 -14.80
CA GLU A 355 10.79 -18.80 -15.59
C GLU A 355 9.78 -18.35 -16.64
N GLU A 356 9.00 -19.26 -17.20
CA GLU A 356 7.94 -18.99 -18.16
C GLU A 356 6.85 -18.05 -17.60
N ALA A 357 6.70 -17.98 -16.28
CA ALA A 357 5.79 -17.02 -15.63
C ALA A 357 6.13 -15.57 -15.97
N CYS A 358 7.43 -15.25 -16.21
CA CYS A 358 7.84 -13.90 -16.59
C CYS A 358 7.15 -13.42 -17.87
N GLU A 359 6.93 -14.32 -18.84
CA GLU A 359 6.21 -14.00 -20.08
C GLU A 359 4.75 -13.65 -19.83
N VAL A 360 4.08 -14.43 -18.98
CA VAL A 360 2.67 -14.22 -18.62
C VAL A 360 2.50 -12.93 -17.83
N ILE A 361 3.38 -12.68 -16.86
CA ILE A 361 3.35 -11.46 -16.04
C ILE A 361 3.57 -10.23 -16.93
N ALA A 362 4.55 -10.25 -17.85
CA ALA A 362 4.82 -9.14 -18.76
C ALA A 362 3.62 -8.87 -19.70
N GLU A 363 3.00 -9.92 -20.23
CA GLU A 363 1.80 -9.81 -21.07
C GLU A 363 0.63 -9.16 -20.30
N ASN A 364 0.38 -9.62 -19.07
CA ASN A 364 -0.70 -9.10 -18.24
C ASN A 364 -0.42 -7.65 -17.81
N THR A 365 0.82 -7.31 -17.46
CA THR A 365 1.22 -5.96 -17.08
C THR A 365 0.90 -4.93 -18.17
N THR A 366 0.99 -5.32 -19.44
CA THR A 366 0.65 -4.46 -20.58
C THR A 366 -0.82 -4.58 -21.02
N PHE A 367 -1.66 -5.31 -20.28
CA PHE A 367 -3.03 -5.62 -20.68
C PHE A 367 -3.10 -6.20 -22.12
N HIS A 368 -2.24 -7.17 -22.39
CA HIS A 368 -2.09 -7.79 -23.70
C HIS A 368 -1.76 -6.76 -24.81
N GLY A 369 -0.75 -5.92 -24.55
CA GLY A 369 -0.28 -4.91 -25.49
C GLY A 369 -1.18 -3.68 -25.67
N LYS A 370 -2.17 -3.49 -24.78
CA LYS A 370 -3.08 -2.32 -24.81
C LYS A 370 -2.59 -1.15 -23.98
N ARG A 371 -1.51 -1.33 -23.23
CA ARG A 371 -0.97 -0.33 -22.30
C ARG A 371 0.55 -0.32 -22.36
N ILE A 372 1.11 0.89 -22.37
CA ILE A 372 2.53 1.16 -22.11
C ILE A 372 2.62 1.88 -20.78
N LEU A 373 3.63 1.58 -19.97
CA LEU A 373 3.89 2.24 -18.70
C LEU A 373 4.99 3.31 -18.91
N PRO A 374 4.62 4.61 -19.00
CA PRO A 374 5.59 5.67 -19.28
C PRO A 374 6.48 5.97 -18.05
N ASP A 375 7.79 6.23 -18.31
CA ASP A 375 8.76 6.76 -17.35
C ASP A 375 10.01 7.25 -18.10
N TYR A 376 11.22 7.28 -17.46
CA TYR A 376 12.50 7.59 -18.11
C TYR A 376 12.73 6.77 -19.39
N GLN A 377 12.43 5.48 -19.32
CA GLN A 377 12.15 4.65 -20.47
C GLN A 377 10.77 4.04 -20.28
N ASP A 378 9.94 4.19 -21.30
CA ASP A 378 8.64 3.55 -21.36
C ASP A 378 8.80 2.03 -21.33
N LEU A 379 7.92 1.36 -20.57
CA LEU A 379 7.90 -0.09 -20.50
C LEU A 379 6.72 -0.64 -21.29
N ASP A 380 7.04 -1.37 -22.37
CA ASP A 380 6.14 -2.29 -23.04
C ASP A 380 6.53 -3.74 -22.64
N LYS A 381 5.90 -4.74 -23.23
CA LYS A 381 6.14 -6.14 -22.90
C LYS A 381 7.61 -6.56 -22.97
N PRO A 382 8.41 -6.20 -24.02
CA PRO A 382 9.83 -6.57 -24.10
C PRO A 382 10.65 -6.06 -22.90
N GLU A 383 10.48 -4.80 -22.52
CA GLU A 383 11.22 -4.18 -21.42
C GLU A 383 10.85 -4.79 -20.08
N ILE A 384 9.54 -5.03 -19.84
CA ILE A 384 9.05 -5.69 -18.61
C ILE A 384 9.62 -7.11 -18.53
N LEU A 385 9.63 -7.84 -19.63
CA LEU A 385 10.20 -9.19 -19.69
C LEU A 385 11.72 -9.18 -19.42
N GLU A 386 12.47 -8.20 -19.95
CA GLU A 386 13.89 -8.02 -19.65
C GLU A 386 14.12 -7.81 -18.15
N ILE A 387 13.32 -6.93 -17.52
CA ILE A 387 13.39 -6.65 -16.08
C ILE A 387 13.09 -7.91 -15.26
N LEU A 388 12.02 -8.63 -15.59
CA LEU A 388 11.62 -9.85 -14.87
C LEU A 388 12.67 -10.95 -14.98
N LYS A 389 13.25 -11.16 -16.17
CA LYS A 389 14.36 -12.11 -16.37
C LYS A 389 15.63 -11.71 -15.62
N ALA A 390 15.91 -10.41 -15.49
CA ALA A 390 17.07 -9.93 -14.75
C ALA A 390 16.97 -10.20 -13.24
N CYS A 391 15.76 -10.34 -12.70
CA CYS A 391 15.54 -10.68 -11.29
C CYS A 391 15.10 -12.15 -11.07
N TYR A 392 15.10 -13.00 -12.10
CA TYR A 392 14.83 -14.44 -11.98
C TYR A 392 16.09 -15.21 -11.57
#